data_9f9de8599d3a84c225ddc9d5a0c9fe23
#
_entry.id   9f9de8599d3a84c225ddc9d5a0c9fe23
#
_cell.length_a   1.000
_cell.length_b   1.000
_cell.length_c   1.000
_cell.angle_alpha   90.00
_cell.angle_beta   90.00
_cell.angle_gamma   90.00
#
_symmetry.space_group_name_H-M   'P 1'
#
loop_
_entity.id
_entity.type
_entity.pdbx_description
1 polymer ?
#
loop_
_entity_poly.entity_id
_entity_poly.type
_entity_poly.pdbx_seq_one_letter_code
_entity_poly.pdbx_strand_id
1 'polypeptide(L)'
;MLLLGILLGLALLAAIISASAVFRIDEGHVAIITRFGAARPGLHGPGLHTKAPWDRVLVVAAHEQTLAFIGEQDGHRILTADGTLLRFDCAVRWVPVTKHLDRLLFDLTVPVAHIKDLFACILRAEVAAFESTTNPAADADWIRHAGSYATIRRDLARLRRNIEAACQRRIGPDYGVQFIAVDIVDILPPDDLADGLNAVIQAEAESAAAFFRSQGECQQRVLSAHSGVAIARANALAAATEVRTLGHHLAQLAAAGTLTDYVARRRDETLAESRTLYLKDPA
;
A
#
# COMPACT_ATOMS: atom_id res chain seq x y z
N MET A 1 -80.85 4.65 3.08
CA MET A 1 -79.79 5.63 2.81
C MET A 1 -78.70 5.66 3.91
N LEU A 2 -79.11 5.77 5.18
CA LEU A 2 -78.13 5.91 6.30
C LEU A 2 -77.30 4.63 6.49
N LEU A 3 -77.86 3.39 6.41
CA LEU A 3 -77.11 2.16 6.46
C LEU A 3 -76.09 1.96 5.31
N LEU A 4 -76.43 2.42 4.11
CA LEU A 4 -75.52 2.35 2.99
C LEU A 4 -74.29 3.29 3.14
N GLY A 5 -74.53 4.51 3.73
CA GLY A 5 -73.46 5.44 4.05
C GLY A 5 -72.51 4.93 5.13
N ILE A 6 -73.05 4.25 6.16
CA ILE A 6 -72.21 3.63 7.22
C ILE A 6 -71.35 2.50 6.63
N LEU A 7 -71.96 1.63 5.80
CA LEU A 7 -71.18 0.55 5.15
C LEU A 7 -70.10 1.05 4.25
N LEU A 8 -70.36 2.10 3.46
CA LEU A 8 -69.36 2.72 2.60
C LEU A 8 -68.21 3.36 3.41
N GLY A 9 -68.53 4.05 4.51
CA GLY A 9 -67.56 4.63 5.43
C GLY A 9 -66.69 3.56 6.09
N LEU A 10 -67.27 2.44 6.49
CA LEU A 10 -66.56 1.32 7.11
C LEU A 10 -65.64 0.62 6.07
N ALA A 11 -66.07 0.45 4.85
CA ALA A 11 -65.28 -0.09 3.75
C ALA A 11 -64.10 0.80 3.42
N LEU A 12 -64.31 2.12 3.39
CA LEU A 12 -63.24 3.09 3.13
C LEU A 12 -62.19 3.13 4.25
N LEU A 13 -62.66 3.06 5.50
CA LEU A 13 -61.82 2.94 6.70
C LEU A 13 -60.98 1.65 6.64
N ALA A 14 -61.58 0.53 6.31
CA ALA A 14 -60.91 -0.75 6.17
C ALA A 14 -59.88 -0.74 5.06
N ALA A 15 -60.17 -0.07 3.94
CA ALA A 15 -59.22 0.11 2.82
C ALA A 15 -58.00 0.97 3.22
N ILE A 16 -58.22 2.06 3.95
CA ILE A 16 -57.14 2.91 4.47
C ILE A 16 -56.24 2.14 5.46
N ILE A 17 -56.86 1.39 6.38
CA ILE A 17 -56.14 0.56 7.35
C ILE A 17 -55.33 -0.53 6.63
N SER A 18 -55.92 -1.19 5.63
CA SER A 18 -55.20 -2.21 4.82
C SER A 18 -54.03 -1.65 4.05
N ALA A 19 -54.20 -0.46 3.45
CA ALA A 19 -53.12 0.22 2.71
C ALA A 19 -51.97 0.61 3.65
N SER A 20 -52.27 1.02 4.89
CA SER A 20 -51.23 1.40 5.86
C SER A 20 -50.57 0.16 6.55
N ALA A 21 -51.16 -1.02 6.38
CA ALA A 21 -50.63 -2.25 6.98
C ALA A 21 -49.54 -2.94 6.15
N VAL A 22 -49.34 -2.53 4.91
CA VAL A 22 -48.33 -3.12 4.02
C VAL A 22 -47.10 -2.22 3.94
N PHE A 23 -45.93 -2.79 4.06
CA PHE A 23 -44.66 -2.08 3.83
C PHE A 23 -43.68 -2.97 3.09
N ARG A 24 -42.77 -2.33 2.36
CA ARG A 24 -41.72 -2.98 1.57
C ARG A 24 -40.36 -2.69 2.20
N ILE A 25 -39.51 -3.71 2.22
CA ILE A 25 -38.10 -3.61 2.60
C ILE A 25 -37.29 -3.87 1.34
N ASP A 26 -36.41 -2.94 1.01
CA ASP A 26 -35.52 -3.07 -0.16
C ASP A 26 -34.39 -4.05 0.15
N GLU A 27 -33.79 -4.60 -0.92
CA GLU A 27 -32.66 -5.52 -0.81
C GLU A 27 -31.47 -4.84 -0.13
N GLY A 28 -30.73 -5.57 0.73
CA GLY A 28 -29.66 -5.01 1.54
C GLY A 28 -30.12 -4.30 2.83
N HIS A 29 -31.42 -4.27 3.12
CA HIS A 29 -31.97 -3.71 4.36
C HIS A 29 -32.70 -4.78 5.17
N VAL A 30 -32.73 -4.56 6.47
CA VAL A 30 -33.54 -5.36 7.43
C VAL A 30 -34.38 -4.43 8.28
N ALA A 31 -35.48 -4.91 8.75
CA ALA A 31 -36.37 -4.09 9.59
C ALA A 31 -36.77 -4.79 10.88
N ILE A 32 -36.88 -3.98 11.93
CA ILE A 32 -37.48 -4.36 13.20
C ILE A 32 -38.78 -3.58 13.37
N ILE A 33 -39.83 -4.29 13.77
CA ILE A 33 -41.13 -3.68 14.08
C ILE A 33 -41.17 -3.31 15.55
N THR A 34 -41.51 -2.07 15.85
CA THR A 34 -41.80 -1.63 17.23
C THR A 34 -43.26 -1.38 17.43
N ARG A 35 -43.79 -1.85 18.56
CA ARG A 35 -45.19 -1.65 18.97
C ARG A 35 -45.21 -0.85 20.26
N PHE A 36 -45.80 0.35 20.21
CA PHE A 36 -45.89 1.27 21.36
C PHE A 36 -44.53 1.53 22.04
N GLY A 37 -43.45 1.57 21.23
CA GLY A 37 -42.09 1.80 21.73
C GLY A 37 -41.31 0.54 22.10
N ALA A 38 -41.95 -0.63 22.20
CA ALA A 38 -41.29 -1.90 22.50
C ALA A 38 -40.93 -2.63 21.19
N ALA A 39 -39.70 -3.15 21.09
CA ALA A 39 -39.29 -4.00 19.98
C ALA A 39 -40.07 -5.33 19.98
N ARG A 40 -40.60 -5.72 18.83
CA ARG A 40 -41.17 -7.07 18.69
C ARG A 40 -40.08 -8.06 18.28
N PRO A 41 -40.10 -9.25 18.86
CA PRO A 41 -39.19 -10.30 18.42
C PRO A 41 -39.52 -10.68 16.96
N GLY A 42 -38.54 -10.62 16.12
CA GLY A 42 -38.60 -10.97 14.69
C GLY A 42 -37.89 -9.95 13.83
N LEU A 43 -36.96 -10.44 13.03
CA LEU A 43 -36.25 -9.68 12.00
C LEU A 43 -36.95 -9.89 10.66
N HIS A 44 -37.28 -8.80 9.98
CA HIS A 44 -37.88 -8.83 8.66
C HIS A 44 -36.83 -8.56 7.60
N GLY A 45 -36.62 -9.53 6.71
CA GLY A 45 -35.72 -9.40 5.56
C GLY A 45 -36.34 -8.63 4.40
N PRO A 46 -35.63 -8.54 3.25
CA PRO A 46 -36.13 -7.91 2.02
C PRO A 46 -37.43 -8.53 1.56
N GLY A 47 -38.33 -7.71 1.04
CA GLY A 47 -39.64 -8.15 0.51
C GLY A 47 -40.83 -7.35 1.03
N LEU A 48 -42.03 -7.88 0.77
CA LEU A 48 -43.29 -7.28 1.16
C LEU A 48 -43.75 -7.90 2.48
N HIS A 49 -44.01 -7.05 3.46
CA HIS A 49 -44.42 -7.47 4.82
C HIS A 49 -45.66 -6.72 5.27
N THR A 50 -46.30 -7.29 6.25
CA THR A 50 -47.49 -6.69 6.87
C THR A 50 -47.22 -6.27 8.31
N LYS A 51 -47.77 -5.13 8.73
CA LYS A 51 -47.69 -4.60 10.09
C LYS A 51 -49.07 -4.15 10.57
N ALA A 52 -49.21 -4.02 11.86
CA ALA A 52 -50.43 -3.36 12.38
C ALA A 52 -50.34 -1.84 12.15
N PRO A 53 -51.47 -1.12 12.02
CA PRO A 53 -51.47 0.32 11.72
C PRO A 53 -50.71 1.17 12.75
N TRP A 54 -50.65 0.73 13.98
CA TRP A 54 -49.96 1.38 15.10
C TRP A 54 -48.51 0.94 15.27
N ASP A 55 -48.03 -0.02 14.47
CA ASP A 55 -46.64 -0.47 14.51
C ASP A 55 -45.73 0.48 13.70
N ARG A 56 -44.56 0.79 14.24
CA ARG A 56 -43.52 1.52 13.54
C ARG A 56 -42.47 0.55 13.01
N VAL A 57 -41.96 0.81 11.82
CA VAL A 57 -40.92 0.04 11.17
C VAL A 57 -39.62 0.83 11.23
N LEU A 58 -38.59 0.22 11.81
CA LEU A 58 -37.23 0.74 11.80
C LEU A 58 -36.41 -0.06 10.77
N VAL A 59 -36.06 0.59 9.68
CA VAL A 59 -35.27 -0.02 8.61
C VAL A 59 -33.79 0.32 8.82
N VAL A 60 -32.93 -0.68 8.76
CA VAL A 60 -31.49 -0.55 8.92
C VAL A 60 -30.79 -1.21 7.74
N ALA A 61 -29.75 -0.56 7.22
CA ALA A 61 -28.89 -1.16 6.20
C ALA A 61 -28.14 -2.34 6.79
N ALA A 62 -28.25 -3.52 6.16
CA ALA A 62 -27.58 -4.75 6.58
C ALA A 62 -26.24 -4.97 5.84
N HIS A 63 -25.90 -4.07 4.91
CA HIS A 63 -24.64 -4.10 4.17
C HIS A 63 -23.53 -3.38 4.93
N GLU A 64 -22.32 -3.55 4.45
CA GLU A 64 -21.11 -2.90 4.96
C GLU A 64 -21.26 -1.38 4.96
N GLN A 65 -20.92 -0.78 6.09
CA GLN A 65 -20.93 0.66 6.28
C GLN A 65 -19.52 1.17 6.51
N THR A 66 -19.21 2.31 5.92
CA THR A 66 -17.90 2.97 6.04
C THR A 66 -18.08 4.30 6.79
N LEU A 67 -17.31 4.47 7.86
CA LEU A 67 -17.17 5.73 8.58
C LEU A 67 -15.80 6.31 8.22
N ALA A 68 -15.81 7.35 7.40
CA ALA A 68 -14.60 8.05 7.01
C ALA A 68 -14.29 9.21 7.96
N PHE A 69 -13.01 9.36 8.33
CA PHE A 69 -12.46 10.43 9.15
C PHE A 69 -11.32 11.04 8.35
N ILE A 70 -11.64 11.94 7.43
CA ILE A 70 -10.69 12.50 6.46
C ILE A 70 -10.79 14.03 6.50
N GLY A 71 -9.63 14.69 6.40
CA GLY A 71 -9.54 16.13 6.31
C GLY A 71 -9.38 16.86 7.64
N GLU A 72 -9.31 18.19 7.60
CA GLU A 72 -8.97 19.01 8.77
C GLU A 72 -10.01 18.96 9.90
N GLN A 73 -11.28 18.80 9.56
CA GLN A 73 -12.38 18.83 10.54
C GLN A 73 -12.66 17.45 11.13
N ASP A 74 -12.57 16.39 10.33
CA ASP A 74 -12.93 15.03 10.71
C ASP A 74 -11.72 14.12 11.00
N GLY A 75 -10.51 14.46 10.51
CA GLY A 75 -9.29 13.71 10.80
C GLY A 75 -8.92 13.71 12.28
N HIS A 76 -8.45 12.57 12.78
CA HIS A 76 -8.06 12.46 14.18
C HIS A 76 -6.66 13.02 14.42
N ARG A 77 -6.57 14.08 15.23
CA ARG A 77 -5.30 14.58 15.76
C ARG A 77 -4.92 13.78 17.00
N ILE A 78 -3.77 13.13 16.97
CA ILE A 78 -3.32 12.19 17.98
C ILE A 78 -1.90 12.52 18.38
N LEU A 79 -1.68 12.57 19.70
CA LEU A 79 -0.36 12.73 20.28
C LEU A 79 0.35 11.37 20.29
N THR A 80 1.54 11.31 19.73
CA THR A 80 2.41 10.14 19.76
C THR A 80 3.22 10.04 21.04
N ALA A 81 3.93 8.94 21.26
CA ALA A 81 4.74 8.71 22.45
C ALA A 81 5.85 9.76 22.65
N ASP A 82 6.36 10.36 21.59
CA ASP A 82 7.39 11.43 21.61
C ASP A 82 6.82 12.85 21.75
N GLY A 83 5.50 12.98 21.90
CA GLY A 83 4.83 14.27 22.01
C GLY A 83 4.54 14.98 20.68
N THR A 84 4.78 14.34 19.55
CA THR A 84 4.44 14.88 18.23
C THR A 84 2.93 14.72 17.97
N LEU A 85 2.27 15.77 17.49
CA LEU A 85 0.87 15.73 17.12
C LEU A 85 0.75 15.30 15.65
N LEU A 86 0.19 14.13 15.40
CA LEU A 86 -0.06 13.62 14.04
C LEU A 86 -1.54 13.63 13.71
N ARG A 87 -1.88 13.90 12.44
CA ARG A 87 -3.23 13.75 11.92
C ARG A 87 -3.33 12.41 11.19
N PHE A 88 -4.33 11.63 11.57
CA PHE A 88 -4.66 10.36 10.94
C PHE A 88 -5.94 10.51 10.14
N ASP A 89 -5.83 10.33 8.84
CA ASP A 89 -6.95 10.19 7.94
C ASP A 89 -7.22 8.70 7.73
N CYS A 90 -8.37 8.24 8.21
CA CYS A 90 -8.69 6.82 8.24
C CYS A 90 -10.19 6.57 7.98
N ALA A 91 -10.52 5.33 7.63
CA ALA A 91 -11.89 4.87 7.47
C ALA A 91 -12.07 3.54 8.20
N VAL A 92 -13.23 3.40 8.87
CA VAL A 92 -13.62 2.19 9.57
C VAL A 92 -14.75 1.52 8.83
N ARG A 93 -14.60 0.23 8.54
CA ARG A 93 -15.62 -0.58 7.91
C ARG A 93 -16.24 -1.55 8.91
N TRP A 94 -17.56 -1.56 8.97
CA TRP A 94 -18.31 -2.39 9.89
C TRP A 94 -19.66 -2.82 9.28
N VAL A 95 -20.23 -3.89 9.80
CA VAL A 95 -21.54 -4.42 9.39
C VAL A 95 -22.42 -4.60 10.63
N PRO A 96 -23.69 -4.20 10.59
CA PRO A 96 -24.63 -4.54 11.64
C PRO A 96 -24.84 -6.05 11.73
N VAL A 97 -24.78 -6.59 12.95
CA VAL A 97 -25.07 -8.01 13.19
C VAL A 97 -26.58 -8.20 13.31
N THR A 98 -27.17 -8.85 12.31
CA THR A 98 -28.61 -9.05 12.23
C THR A 98 -29.20 -9.73 13.47
N LYS A 99 -28.45 -10.64 14.10
CA LYS A 99 -28.92 -11.34 15.34
C LYS A 99 -29.00 -10.44 16.59
N HIS A 100 -28.23 -9.35 16.59
CA HIS A 100 -28.10 -8.42 17.74
C HIS A 100 -28.45 -6.98 17.34
N LEU A 101 -29.31 -6.83 16.34
CA LEU A 101 -29.71 -5.53 15.82
C LEU A 101 -30.52 -4.72 16.85
N ASP A 102 -31.20 -5.41 17.77
CA ASP A 102 -31.87 -4.84 18.93
C ASP A 102 -30.93 -4.01 19.80
N ARG A 103 -29.72 -4.51 20.07
CA ARG A 103 -28.69 -3.79 20.84
C ARG A 103 -28.25 -2.52 20.14
N LEU A 104 -27.98 -2.59 18.84
CA LEU A 104 -27.58 -1.43 18.05
C LEU A 104 -28.62 -0.33 18.05
N LEU A 105 -29.90 -0.69 17.98
CA LEU A 105 -31.01 0.26 17.83
C LEU A 105 -31.59 0.80 19.14
N PHE A 106 -31.52 0.03 20.23
CA PHE A 106 -32.20 0.38 21.48
C PHE A 106 -31.27 0.61 22.66
N ASP A 107 -30.07 -0.01 22.66
CA ASP A 107 -29.11 0.18 23.75
C ASP A 107 -28.29 1.46 23.57
N LEU A 108 -28.15 1.95 22.32
CA LEU A 108 -27.38 3.14 21.98
C LEU A 108 -28.29 4.27 21.49
N THR A 109 -28.11 5.46 22.05
CA THR A 109 -28.87 6.65 21.63
C THR A 109 -28.48 7.08 20.21
N VAL A 110 -27.18 7.06 19.89
CA VAL A 110 -26.62 7.39 18.56
C VAL A 110 -25.53 6.37 18.23
N PRO A 111 -25.88 5.24 17.61
CA PRO A 111 -24.97 4.12 17.40
C PRO A 111 -23.71 4.50 16.62
N VAL A 112 -23.88 5.26 15.54
CA VAL A 112 -22.78 5.67 14.66
C VAL A 112 -21.79 6.57 15.39
N ALA A 113 -22.27 7.54 16.18
CA ALA A 113 -21.40 8.40 16.99
C ALA A 113 -20.64 7.60 18.04
N HIS A 114 -21.31 6.64 18.68
CA HIS A 114 -20.67 5.79 19.67
C HIS A 114 -19.54 4.94 19.08
N ILE A 115 -19.75 4.33 17.92
CA ILE A 115 -18.70 3.59 17.20
C ILE A 115 -17.55 4.52 16.82
N LYS A 116 -17.86 5.74 16.36
CA LYS A 116 -16.88 6.79 16.05
C LYS A 116 -15.99 7.10 17.26
N ASP A 117 -16.59 7.39 18.39
CA ASP A 117 -15.87 7.77 19.60
C ASP A 117 -15.05 6.60 20.18
N LEU A 118 -15.60 5.40 20.14
CA LEU A 118 -14.90 4.19 20.56
C LEU A 118 -13.68 3.92 19.68
N PHE A 119 -13.83 4.04 18.37
CA PHE A 119 -12.70 3.92 17.44
C PHE A 119 -11.64 4.98 17.69
N ALA A 120 -12.03 6.25 17.88
CA ALA A 120 -11.11 7.33 18.20
C ALA A 120 -10.31 7.05 19.48
N CYS A 121 -10.95 6.46 20.48
CA CYS A 121 -10.33 6.07 21.74
C CYS A 121 -9.29 4.95 21.53
N ILE A 122 -9.64 3.93 20.75
CA ILE A 122 -8.75 2.82 20.41
C ILE A 122 -7.55 3.33 19.60
N LEU A 123 -7.81 4.15 18.59
CA LEU A 123 -6.76 4.70 17.73
C LEU A 123 -5.74 5.52 18.55
N ARG A 124 -6.22 6.39 19.45
CA ARG A 124 -5.34 7.15 20.35
C ARG A 124 -4.49 6.25 21.25
N ALA A 125 -5.10 5.22 21.82
CA ALA A 125 -4.41 4.30 22.71
C ALA A 125 -3.32 3.51 21.99
N GLU A 126 -3.63 2.98 20.80
CA GLU A 126 -2.67 2.17 20.03
C GLU A 126 -1.54 3.03 19.43
N VAL A 127 -1.82 4.26 19.01
CA VAL A 127 -0.79 5.20 18.50
C VAL A 127 0.11 5.68 19.63
N ALA A 128 -0.45 6.03 20.80
CA ALA A 128 0.33 6.46 21.95
C ALA A 128 1.22 5.34 22.53
N ALA A 129 0.77 4.08 22.42
CA ALA A 129 1.52 2.92 22.89
C ALA A 129 2.43 2.30 21.81
N PHE A 130 2.45 2.88 20.59
CA PHE A 130 3.19 2.30 19.49
C PHE A 130 4.69 2.56 19.63
N GLU A 131 5.45 1.51 19.89
CA GLU A 131 6.91 1.52 19.92
C GLU A 131 7.48 0.74 18.73
N SER A 132 8.57 1.25 18.16
CA SER A 132 9.30 0.51 17.13
C SER A 132 9.98 -0.72 17.73
N THR A 133 9.78 -1.86 17.09
CA THR A 133 10.50 -3.10 17.44
C THR A 133 11.86 -3.22 16.75
N THR A 134 12.25 -2.23 15.98
CA THR A 134 13.51 -2.28 15.22
C THR A 134 14.70 -2.12 16.16
N ASN A 135 15.69 -2.99 16.00
CA ASN A 135 16.89 -3.03 16.80
C ASN A 135 17.62 -1.68 16.73
N PRO A 136 17.80 -0.95 17.85
CA PRO A 136 18.35 0.40 17.85
C PRO A 136 19.80 0.48 17.35
N ALA A 137 20.47 -0.66 17.14
CA ALA A 137 21.86 -0.73 16.70
C ALA A 137 22.06 -0.62 15.18
N ALA A 138 21.03 -0.87 14.36
CA ALA A 138 21.15 -0.87 12.91
C ALA A 138 20.76 0.45 12.23
N ASP A 139 19.90 1.26 12.89
CA ASP A 139 19.30 2.47 12.29
C ASP A 139 19.48 3.72 13.19
N ALA A 140 20.61 3.83 13.88
CA ALA A 140 20.70 4.54 15.15
C ALA A 140 20.57 6.06 15.11
N ASP A 141 20.90 6.74 14.01
CA ASP A 141 21.01 8.21 14.08
C ASP A 141 19.79 8.99 13.58
N TRP A 142 19.20 8.60 12.50
CA TRP A 142 18.11 9.37 11.89
C TRP A 142 16.73 9.12 12.52
N ILE A 143 16.46 7.87 12.97
CA ILE A 143 15.19 7.54 13.67
C ILE A 143 15.03 8.39 14.92
N ARG A 144 16.12 8.71 15.62
CA ARG A 144 16.10 9.61 16.76
C ARG A 144 15.72 11.04 16.40
N HIS A 145 16.02 11.49 15.18
CA HIS A 145 15.73 12.84 14.71
C HIS A 145 14.38 12.94 13.99
N ALA A 146 13.94 11.86 13.34
CA ALA A 146 12.67 11.84 12.62
C ALA A 146 11.45 11.47 13.50
N GLY A 147 11.69 11.02 14.76
CA GLY A 147 10.66 10.76 15.77
C GLY A 147 9.68 9.66 15.43
N SER A 148 8.57 9.63 16.13
CA SER A 148 7.50 8.63 15.97
C SER A 148 6.85 8.65 14.59
N TYR A 149 6.85 9.76 13.87
CA TYR A 149 6.26 9.86 12.52
C TYR A 149 6.92 8.90 11.54
N ALA A 150 8.25 8.94 11.42
CA ALA A 150 8.97 8.05 10.50
C ALA A 150 8.84 6.59 10.90
N THR A 151 8.84 6.31 12.20
CA THR A 151 8.65 4.97 12.75
C THR A 151 7.28 4.40 12.41
N ILE A 152 6.21 5.18 12.65
CA ILE A 152 4.83 4.79 12.35
C ILE A 152 4.65 4.58 10.85
N ARG A 153 5.20 5.48 10.02
CA ARG A 153 5.09 5.37 8.56
C ARG A 153 5.79 4.13 8.01
N ARG A 154 6.95 3.78 8.56
CA ARG A 154 7.68 2.57 8.19
C ARG A 154 6.93 1.30 8.61
N ASP A 155 6.42 1.27 9.83
CA ASP A 155 5.78 0.10 10.42
C ASP A 155 4.23 0.17 10.37
N LEU A 156 3.67 0.96 9.43
CA LEU A 156 2.24 1.22 9.31
C LEU A 156 1.38 -0.04 9.25
N ALA A 157 1.86 -1.06 8.55
CA ALA A 157 1.17 -2.34 8.45
C ALA A 157 1.03 -3.05 9.81
N ARG A 158 1.99 -2.86 10.71
CA ARG A 158 1.94 -3.40 12.08
C ARG A 158 0.98 -2.59 12.93
N LEU A 159 1.05 -1.25 12.87
CA LEU A 159 0.12 -0.37 13.57
C LEU A 159 -1.33 -0.69 13.16
N ARG A 160 -1.59 -0.83 11.86
CA ARG A 160 -2.92 -1.20 11.35
C ARG A 160 -3.41 -2.52 11.96
N ARG A 161 -2.58 -3.58 11.96
CA ARG A 161 -2.95 -4.87 12.56
C ARG A 161 -3.26 -4.75 14.06
N ASN A 162 -2.50 -3.95 14.80
CA ASN A 162 -2.75 -3.72 16.22
C ASN A 162 -4.10 -3.03 16.43
N ILE A 163 -4.40 -1.98 15.66
CA ILE A 163 -5.66 -1.26 15.70
C ILE A 163 -6.82 -2.21 15.34
N GLU A 164 -6.68 -2.99 14.26
CA GLU A 164 -7.69 -3.96 13.84
C GLU A 164 -7.98 -4.99 14.95
N ALA A 165 -6.93 -5.54 15.56
CA ALA A 165 -7.08 -6.50 16.66
C ALA A 165 -7.74 -5.87 17.90
N ALA A 166 -7.41 -4.61 18.21
CA ALA A 166 -8.02 -3.87 19.31
C ALA A 166 -9.51 -3.54 19.00
N CYS A 167 -9.82 -3.15 17.76
CA CYS A 167 -11.19 -2.91 17.31
C CYS A 167 -12.03 -4.19 17.35
N GLN A 168 -11.51 -5.32 16.87
CA GLN A 168 -12.21 -6.59 16.91
C GLN A 168 -12.56 -7.04 18.35
N ARG A 169 -11.72 -6.69 19.32
CA ARG A 169 -11.98 -7.01 20.74
C ARG A 169 -12.98 -6.08 21.40
N ARG A 170 -13.03 -4.81 21.00
CA ARG A 170 -13.84 -3.76 21.67
C ARG A 170 -15.08 -3.35 20.91
N ILE A 171 -15.04 -3.40 19.56
CA ILE A 171 -16.18 -3.12 18.69
C ILE A 171 -16.71 -4.47 18.22
N GLY A 172 -17.66 -5.03 18.96
CA GLY A 172 -18.11 -6.39 18.72
C GLY A 172 -19.63 -6.57 18.86
N PRO A 173 -20.07 -7.83 19.00
CA PRO A 173 -21.48 -8.20 19.10
C PRO A 173 -22.21 -7.55 20.25
N ASP A 174 -21.50 -7.08 21.28
CA ASP A 174 -22.07 -6.38 22.43
C ASP A 174 -22.76 -5.08 22.04
N TYR A 175 -22.30 -4.46 20.96
CA TYR A 175 -22.92 -3.25 20.37
C TYR A 175 -23.77 -3.57 19.15
N GLY A 176 -24.02 -4.85 18.84
CA GLY A 176 -24.78 -5.26 17.67
C GLY A 176 -24.08 -5.01 16.34
N VAL A 177 -22.73 -4.89 16.32
CA VAL A 177 -21.92 -4.65 15.13
C VAL A 177 -20.80 -5.68 15.00
N GLN A 178 -20.39 -5.90 13.78
CA GLN A 178 -19.18 -6.66 13.45
C GLN A 178 -18.21 -5.73 12.76
N PHE A 179 -17.05 -5.55 13.37
CA PHE A 179 -15.93 -4.83 12.78
C PHE A 179 -15.34 -5.65 11.63
N ILE A 180 -15.04 -5.00 10.49
CA ILE A 180 -14.45 -5.64 9.31
C ILE A 180 -12.97 -5.25 9.18
N ALA A 181 -12.69 -3.97 8.98
CA ALA A 181 -11.33 -3.49 8.74
C ALA A 181 -11.16 -2.00 9.08
N VAL A 182 -9.91 -1.59 9.22
CA VAL A 182 -9.51 -0.18 9.25
C VAL A 182 -8.64 0.10 8.04
N ASP A 183 -9.00 1.13 7.31
CA ASP A 183 -8.19 1.65 6.22
C ASP A 183 -7.56 2.97 6.68
N ILE A 184 -6.24 2.97 6.88
CA ILE A 184 -5.47 4.19 7.15
C ILE A 184 -5.09 4.76 5.79
N VAL A 185 -5.68 5.91 5.46
CA VAL A 185 -5.51 6.56 4.15
C VAL A 185 -4.22 7.35 4.12
N ASP A 186 -4.01 8.21 5.14
CA ASP A 186 -2.79 9.00 5.25
C ASP A 186 -2.48 9.36 6.71
N ILE A 187 -1.21 9.72 6.94
CA ILE A 187 -0.71 10.20 8.22
C ILE A 187 0.07 11.47 7.93
N LEU A 188 -0.43 12.57 8.45
CA LEU A 188 0.10 13.90 8.17
C LEU A 188 0.74 14.48 9.44
N PRO A 189 1.99 14.93 9.34
CA PRO A 189 2.63 15.68 10.42
C PRO A 189 1.99 17.08 10.52
N PRO A 190 2.20 17.82 11.62
CA PRO A 190 1.86 19.24 11.70
C PRO A 190 2.55 20.02 10.59
N ASP A 191 1.89 21.06 10.08
CA ASP A 191 2.42 21.87 8.97
C ASP A 191 3.78 22.48 9.30
N ASP A 192 3.98 22.91 10.54
CA ASP A 192 5.25 23.46 11.04
C ASP A 192 6.44 22.48 11.00
N LEU A 193 6.16 21.18 11.04
CA LEU A 193 7.16 20.12 10.99
C LEU A 193 7.28 19.43 9.62
N ALA A 194 6.28 19.63 8.74
CA ALA A 194 6.22 18.94 7.46
C ALA A 194 7.44 19.27 6.58
N ASP A 195 7.83 20.53 6.51
CA ASP A 195 8.97 20.98 5.71
C ASP A 195 10.30 20.44 6.26
N GLY A 196 10.48 20.46 7.57
CA GLY A 196 11.66 19.89 8.22
C GLY A 196 11.78 18.39 8.03
N LEU A 197 10.67 17.65 8.19
CA LEU A 197 10.64 16.19 7.99
C LEU A 197 10.87 15.81 6.53
N ASN A 198 10.29 16.54 5.60
CA ASN A 198 10.52 16.34 4.17
C ASN A 198 11.98 16.59 3.79
N ALA A 199 12.61 17.64 4.33
CA ALA A 199 14.03 17.93 4.11
C ALA A 199 14.93 16.79 4.63
N VAL A 200 14.64 16.23 5.80
CA VAL A 200 15.37 15.08 6.35
C VAL A 200 15.21 13.85 5.44
N ILE A 201 13.97 13.50 5.06
CA ILE A 201 13.69 12.36 4.20
C ILE A 201 14.38 12.51 2.84
N GLN A 202 14.37 13.73 2.28
CA GLN A 202 15.07 14.03 1.02
C GLN A 202 16.57 13.87 1.14
N ALA A 203 17.18 14.41 2.19
CA ALA A 203 18.64 14.30 2.42
C ALA A 203 19.08 12.83 2.57
N GLU A 204 18.29 12.00 3.22
CA GLU A 204 18.53 10.57 3.34
C GLU A 204 18.41 9.83 2.00
N ALA A 205 17.35 10.13 1.24
CA ALA A 205 17.17 9.55 -0.07
C ALA A 205 18.33 9.92 -1.02
N GLU A 206 18.81 11.17 -0.95
CA GLU A 206 19.99 11.63 -1.70
C GLU A 206 21.27 10.92 -1.26
N SER A 207 21.49 10.78 0.04
CA SER A 207 22.64 10.05 0.62
C SER A 207 22.63 8.58 0.20
N ALA A 208 21.49 7.91 0.33
CA ALA A 208 21.34 6.53 -0.12
C ALA A 208 21.57 6.37 -1.63
N ALA A 209 21.01 7.27 -2.43
CA ALA A 209 21.22 7.28 -3.88
C ALA A 209 22.68 7.52 -4.27
N ALA A 210 23.40 8.38 -3.55
CA ALA A 210 24.84 8.61 -3.74
C ALA A 210 25.65 7.35 -3.39
N PHE A 211 25.33 6.69 -2.29
CA PHE A 211 25.95 5.42 -1.90
C PHE A 211 25.77 4.32 -2.95
N PHE A 212 24.53 4.10 -3.43
CA PHE A 212 24.26 3.09 -4.45
C PHE A 212 24.92 3.42 -5.79
N ARG A 213 24.99 4.72 -6.17
CA ARG A 213 25.75 5.14 -7.37
C ARG A 213 27.25 4.81 -7.24
N SER A 214 27.86 5.18 -6.12
CA SER A 214 29.27 4.88 -5.84
C SER A 214 29.55 3.38 -5.85
N GLN A 215 28.67 2.57 -5.25
CA GLN A 215 28.77 1.11 -5.26
C GLN A 215 28.64 0.55 -6.68
N GLY A 216 27.70 1.07 -7.48
CA GLY A 216 27.54 0.68 -8.88
C GLY A 216 28.76 1.01 -9.73
N GLU A 217 29.33 2.22 -9.59
CA GLU A 217 30.56 2.61 -10.27
C GLU A 217 31.75 1.72 -9.88
N CYS A 218 31.87 1.38 -8.60
CA CYS A 218 32.92 0.47 -8.13
C CYS A 218 32.78 -0.91 -8.78
N GLN A 219 31.58 -1.47 -8.79
CA GLN A 219 31.30 -2.76 -9.44
C GLN A 219 31.59 -2.71 -10.95
N GLN A 220 31.19 -1.64 -11.62
CA GLN A 220 31.47 -1.43 -13.04
C GLN A 220 32.96 -1.38 -13.33
N ARG A 221 33.77 -0.67 -12.50
CA ARG A 221 35.23 -0.63 -12.63
C ARG A 221 35.85 -2.01 -12.43
N VAL A 222 35.38 -2.78 -11.45
CA VAL A 222 35.87 -4.15 -11.21
C VAL A 222 35.56 -5.05 -12.43
N LEU A 223 34.31 -5.01 -12.93
CA LEU A 223 33.93 -5.78 -14.12
C LEU A 223 34.73 -5.37 -15.37
N SER A 224 34.93 -4.09 -15.60
CA SER A 224 35.73 -3.61 -16.73
C SER A 224 37.21 -4.00 -16.62
N ALA A 225 37.76 -3.99 -15.42
CA ALA A 225 39.12 -4.48 -15.17
C ALA A 225 39.24 -5.98 -15.46
N HIS A 226 38.26 -6.80 -14.98
CA HIS A 226 38.24 -8.23 -15.28
C HIS A 226 38.12 -8.54 -16.78
N SER A 227 37.23 -7.80 -17.49
CA SER A 227 37.08 -7.95 -18.94
C SER A 227 38.38 -7.49 -19.68
N GLY A 228 39.00 -6.39 -19.24
CA GLY A 228 40.30 -5.93 -19.77
C GLY A 228 41.40 -6.98 -19.63
N VAL A 229 41.50 -7.63 -18.47
CA VAL A 229 42.47 -8.73 -18.26
C VAL A 229 42.15 -9.93 -19.17
N ALA A 230 40.88 -10.30 -19.33
CA ALA A 230 40.49 -11.38 -20.23
C ALA A 230 40.84 -11.09 -21.69
N ILE A 231 40.57 -9.86 -22.17
CA ILE A 231 40.93 -9.42 -23.52
C ILE A 231 42.46 -9.41 -23.69
N ALA A 232 43.21 -8.88 -22.74
CA ALA A 232 44.65 -8.86 -22.79
C ALA A 232 45.26 -10.28 -22.86
N ARG A 233 44.71 -11.22 -22.06
CA ARG A 233 45.10 -12.63 -22.12
C ARG A 233 44.77 -13.28 -23.47
N ALA A 234 43.59 -13.01 -24.00
CA ALA A 234 43.20 -13.53 -25.31
C ALA A 234 44.12 -13.00 -26.43
N ASN A 235 44.43 -11.71 -26.42
CA ASN A 235 45.33 -11.09 -27.38
C ASN A 235 46.77 -11.64 -27.24
N ALA A 236 47.25 -11.82 -26.02
CA ALA A 236 48.57 -12.41 -25.79
C ALA A 236 48.65 -13.89 -26.28
N LEU A 237 47.59 -14.68 -26.06
CA LEU A 237 47.50 -16.04 -26.58
C LEU A 237 47.45 -16.06 -28.12
N ALA A 238 46.66 -15.16 -28.74
CA ALA A 238 46.60 -15.02 -30.20
C ALA A 238 47.98 -14.67 -30.77
N ALA A 239 48.65 -13.67 -30.22
CA ALA A 239 50.03 -13.29 -30.66
C ALA A 239 51.03 -14.46 -30.45
N ALA A 240 50.94 -15.17 -29.32
CA ALA A 240 51.81 -16.33 -29.07
C ALA A 240 51.54 -17.47 -30.05
N THR A 241 50.31 -17.71 -30.46
CA THR A 241 49.95 -18.73 -31.47
C THR A 241 50.41 -18.29 -32.84
N GLU A 242 50.26 -17.02 -33.21
CA GLU A 242 50.74 -16.44 -34.45
C GLU A 242 52.27 -16.58 -34.58
N VAL A 243 53.02 -16.16 -33.57
CA VAL A 243 54.50 -16.32 -33.53
C VAL A 243 54.91 -17.78 -33.64
N ARG A 244 54.19 -18.71 -32.96
CA ARG A 244 54.47 -20.15 -33.01
C ARG A 244 54.21 -20.74 -34.41
N THR A 245 53.12 -20.36 -35.05
CA THR A 245 52.76 -20.82 -36.41
C THR A 245 53.77 -20.25 -37.43
N LEU A 246 54.13 -18.98 -37.29
CA LEU A 246 55.14 -18.36 -38.13
C LEU A 246 56.50 -19.05 -37.96
N GLY A 247 56.90 -19.34 -36.74
CA GLY A 247 58.13 -20.08 -36.43
C GLY A 247 58.11 -21.50 -37.05
N HIS A 248 56.99 -22.18 -37.00
CA HIS A 248 56.83 -23.52 -37.61
C HIS A 248 56.94 -23.45 -39.15
N HIS A 249 56.30 -22.46 -39.78
CA HIS A 249 56.42 -22.23 -41.23
C HIS A 249 57.84 -21.88 -41.66
N LEU A 250 58.52 -21.02 -40.92
CA LEU A 250 59.92 -20.67 -41.20
C LEU A 250 60.83 -21.91 -41.05
N ALA A 251 60.60 -22.75 -40.06
CA ALA A 251 61.35 -24.00 -39.89
C ALA A 251 61.13 -24.99 -41.04
N GLN A 252 59.89 -25.06 -41.56
CA GLN A 252 59.59 -25.88 -42.75
C GLN A 252 60.28 -25.33 -44.04
N LEU A 253 60.29 -24.01 -44.26
CA LEU A 253 61.01 -23.36 -45.35
C LEU A 253 62.52 -23.55 -45.27
N ALA A 254 63.07 -23.53 -44.06
CA ALA A 254 64.47 -23.83 -43.84
C ALA A 254 64.85 -25.26 -44.21
N ALA A 255 64.01 -26.26 -43.80
CA ALA A 255 64.18 -27.66 -44.12
C ALA A 255 64.08 -27.94 -45.65
N ALA A 256 63.22 -27.14 -46.34
CA ALA A 256 63.06 -27.18 -47.80
C ALA A 256 64.16 -26.43 -48.59
N GLY A 257 65.06 -25.69 -47.93
CA GLY A 257 66.16 -24.91 -48.54
C GLY A 257 65.67 -23.62 -49.19
N THR A 258 64.41 -23.21 -49.07
CA THR A 258 63.79 -22.04 -49.75
C THR A 258 63.63 -20.84 -48.83
N LEU A 259 64.20 -20.86 -47.61
CA LEU A 259 64.11 -19.77 -46.64
C LEU A 259 64.73 -18.47 -47.12
N THR A 260 65.88 -18.53 -47.78
CA THR A 260 66.61 -17.35 -48.29
C THR A 260 65.79 -16.59 -49.35
N ASP A 261 65.08 -17.33 -50.23
CA ASP A 261 64.26 -16.70 -51.24
C ASP A 261 62.95 -16.08 -50.63
N TYR A 262 62.43 -16.72 -49.68
CA TYR A 262 61.24 -16.18 -48.90
C TYR A 262 61.61 -14.87 -48.18
N VAL A 263 62.76 -14.86 -47.49
CA VAL A 263 63.25 -13.65 -46.74
C VAL A 263 63.53 -12.51 -47.71
N ALA A 264 64.21 -12.80 -48.86
CA ALA A 264 64.44 -11.79 -49.87
C ALA A 264 63.19 -11.16 -50.41
N ARG A 265 62.21 -12.00 -50.77
CA ARG A 265 60.90 -11.55 -51.26
C ARG A 265 60.14 -10.73 -50.19
N ARG A 266 60.11 -11.15 -48.96
CA ARG A 266 59.42 -10.45 -47.86
C ARG A 266 60.12 -9.08 -47.57
N ARG A 267 61.38 -9.03 -47.66
CA ARG A 267 62.17 -7.77 -47.57
C ARG A 267 61.83 -6.79 -48.70
N ASP A 268 61.67 -7.28 -49.91
CA ASP A 268 61.29 -6.43 -51.06
C ASP A 268 59.86 -5.94 -50.93
N GLU A 269 58.94 -6.80 -50.44
CA GLU A 269 57.50 -6.43 -50.11
C GLU A 269 57.49 -5.31 -49.08
N THR A 270 58.15 -5.47 -47.92
CA THR A 270 58.19 -4.40 -46.86
C THR A 270 58.83 -3.12 -47.32
N LEU A 271 59.89 -3.17 -48.18
CA LEU A 271 60.49 -2.00 -48.78
C LEU A 271 59.58 -1.31 -49.80
N ALA A 272 58.78 -2.07 -50.55
CA ALA A 272 57.75 -1.52 -51.45
C ALA A 272 56.59 -0.83 -50.68
N GLU A 273 56.11 -1.44 -49.59
CA GLU A 273 55.10 -0.84 -48.72
C GLU A 273 55.60 0.45 -48.04
N SER A 274 56.87 0.48 -47.55
CA SER A 274 57.44 1.68 -46.94
C SER A 274 57.62 2.80 -47.95
N ARG A 275 57.97 2.47 -49.21
CA ARG A 275 58.16 3.46 -50.29
C ARG A 275 56.83 4.09 -50.74
N THR A 276 55.71 3.36 -50.69
CA THR A 276 54.39 3.89 -51.01
C THR A 276 53.86 4.81 -49.88
N LEU A 277 54.18 4.56 -48.58
CA LEU A 277 53.85 5.44 -47.48
C LEU A 277 54.59 6.80 -47.55
N TYR A 278 55.86 6.81 -47.95
CA TYR A 278 56.60 8.07 -48.10
C TYR A 278 56.24 8.92 -49.36
N LEU A 279 55.57 8.29 -50.34
CA LEU A 279 55.02 8.98 -51.51
C LEU A 279 53.60 9.52 -51.33
N LYS A 280 52.94 9.20 -50.26
CA LYS A 280 51.53 9.56 -50.05
C LYS A 280 51.32 10.81 -49.18
N ASP A 281 52.40 11.47 -48.78
CA ASP A 281 52.29 12.72 -48.01
C ASP A 281 53.21 13.83 -48.63
N PRO A 282 52.72 14.52 -49.68
CA PRO A 282 53.14 15.87 -49.93
C PRO A 282 52.00 16.83 -49.64
N ALA A 283 52.23 17.70 -48.62
CA ALA A 283 51.47 18.91 -48.28
C ALA A 283 50.22 18.78 -47.52
#